data_fab9e83f43b79bae373c939c1cfce21f
#
_entry.id   fab9e83f43b79bae373c939c1cfce21f
#
_cell.length_a   1.000
_cell.length_b   1.000
_cell.length_c   1.000
_cell.angle_alpha   90.00
_cell.angle_beta   90.00
_cell.angle_gamma   90.00
#
_symmetry.space_group_name_H-M   'P 1'
#
loop_
_entity.id
_entity.type
_entity.pdbx_description
1 polymer ?
#
loop_
_entity_poly.entity_id
_entity_poly.type
_entity_poly.pdbx_seq_one_letter_code
_entity_poly.pdbx_strand_id
1 'polypeptide(L)'
;MNATEAPRPPLPPFDAEAAARKVRMAEDAWNSRDPQRVSLAYTPDSTWRNRAEFVSGRAEIVAFLRRKWARELDYRLIKELWAFHGNRIAVRFAYEWRDDSGQWYRSYGNENWEFDERGFMQRRKIGRAHV
;
A
#
# COMPACT_ATOMS: atom_id res chain seq x y z
N MET A 1 -11.97 3.35 -16.62
CA MET A 1 -12.51 3.76 -15.32
C MET A 1 -13.88 3.15 -15.10
N ASN A 2 -14.15 2.68 -13.93
CA ASN A 2 -15.45 2.16 -13.57
C ASN A 2 -16.30 3.26 -12.93
N ALA A 3 -17.22 3.83 -13.72
CA ALA A 3 -18.07 4.95 -13.29
C ALA A 3 -19.04 4.57 -12.17
N THR A 4 -19.26 3.27 -11.94
CA THR A 4 -20.18 2.79 -10.91
C THR A 4 -19.48 2.56 -9.57
N GLU A 5 -18.15 2.63 -9.55
CA GLU A 5 -17.40 2.41 -8.32
C GLU A 5 -17.55 3.61 -7.37
N ALA A 6 -17.97 3.33 -6.14
CA ALA A 6 -18.17 4.37 -5.13
C ALA A 6 -16.84 5.02 -4.72
N PRO A 7 -16.85 6.31 -4.35
CA PRO A 7 -15.65 6.92 -3.78
C PRO A 7 -15.17 6.18 -2.54
N ARG A 8 -13.88 6.34 -2.25
CA ARG A 8 -13.22 5.70 -1.11
C ARG A 8 -12.74 6.77 -0.13
N PRO A 9 -13.64 7.27 0.76
CA PRO A 9 -13.25 8.29 1.73
C PRO A 9 -12.20 7.78 2.72
N PRO A 10 -11.43 8.69 3.34
CA PRO A 10 -11.49 10.14 3.16
C PRO A 10 -10.96 10.58 1.80
N LEU A 11 -11.50 11.71 1.30
CA LEU A 11 -11.14 12.26 -0.01
C LEU A 11 -10.12 13.38 0.14
N PRO A 12 -9.23 13.57 -0.87
CA PRO A 12 -8.35 14.73 -0.83
C PRO A 12 -9.12 16.04 -1.08
N PRO A 13 -8.61 17.19 -0.65
CA PRO A 13 -7.34 17.34 0.06
C PRO A 13 -7.43 16.84 1.50
N PHE A 14 -6.35 16.21 1.95
CA PHE A 14 -6.34 15.59 3.28
C PHE A 14 -5.95 16.60 4.36
N ASP A 15 -6.60 16.51 5.52
CA ASP A 15 -6.10 17.09 6.76
C ASP A 15 -5.36 15.98 7.53
N ALA A 16 -4.85 16.32 8.71
CA ALA A 16 -4.06 15.36 9.50
C ALA A 16 -4.85 14.11 9.86
N GLU A 17 -6.11 14.30 10.27
CA GLU A 17 -6.97 13.17 10.65
C GLU A 17 -7.29 12.28 9.45
N ALA A 18 -7.61 12.87 8.31
CA ALA A 18 -7.92 12.13 7.09
C ALA A 18 -6.70 11.36 6.59
N ALA A 19 -5.51 11.99 6.61
CA ALA A 19 -4.28 11.33 6.20
C ALA A 19 -3.98 10.14 7.12
N ALA A 20 -4.13 10.32 8.44
CA ALA A 20 -3.92 9.24 9.41
C ALA A 20 -4.88 8.07 9.17
N ARG A 21 -6.15 8.35 8.82
CA ARG A 21 -7.12 7.32 8.49
C ARG A 21 -6.73 6.53 7.24
N LYS A 22 -6.24 7.22 6.19
CA LYS A 22 -5.76 6.56 4.99
C LYS A 22 -4.60 5.60 5.29
N VAL A 23 -3.69 6.02 6.16
CA VAL A 23 -2.55 5.18 6.57
C VAL A 23 -3.07 3.94 7.32
N ARG A 24 -4.02 4.12 8.23
CA ARG A 24 -4.59 3.00 8.99
C ARG A 24 -5.34 2.03 8.08
N MET A 25 -6.13 2.55 7.13
CA MET A 25 -6.85 1.72 6.18
C MET A 25 -5.89 0.85 5.35
N ALA A 26 -4.78 1.44 4.90
CA ALA A 26 -3.76 0.72 4.15
C ALA A 26 -3.11 -0.37 5.02
N GLU A 27 -2.74 -0.03 6.24
CA GLU A 27 -2.15 -1.00 7.17
C GLU A 27 -3.09 -2.18 7.39
N ASP A 28 -4.36 -1.91 7.65
CA ASP A 28 -5.35 -2.96 7.90
C ASP A 28 -5.56 -3.84 6.66
N ALA A 29 -5.64 -3.23 5.48
CA ALA A 29 -5.83 -3.99 4.24
C ALA A 29 -4.63 -4.90 3.95
N TRP A 30 -3.41 -4.40 4.09
CA TRP A 30 -2.22 -5.20 3.86
C TRP A 30 -2.07 -6.31 4.91
N ASN A 31 -2.42 -6.04 6.16
CA ASN A 31 -2.38 -7.06 7.22
C ASN A 31 -3.45 -8.13 7.07
N SER A 32 -4.47 -7.90 6.25
CA SER A 32 -5.43 -8.94 5.92
C SER A 32 -4.82 -10.03 5.04
N ARG A 33 -3.73 -9.72 4.36
CA ARG A 33 -3.05 -10.62 3.40
C ARG A 33 -3.99 -11.10 2.30
N ASP A 34 -4.93 -10.24 1.92
CA ASP A 34 -5.91 -10.51 0.87
C ASP A 34 -5.58 -9.61 -0.33
N PRO A 35 -4.97 -10.17 -1.40
CA PRO A 35 -4.58 -9.36 -2.56
C PRO A 35 -5.74 -8.64 -3.22
N GLN A 36 -6.91 -9.26 -3.29
CA GLN A 36 -8.09 -8.65 -3.89
C GLN A 36 -8.52 -7.42 -3.09
N ARG A 37 -8.58 -7.56 -1.77
CA ARG A 37 -8.94 -6.44 -0.89
C ARG A 37 -7.99 -5.27 -1.06
N VAL A 38 -6.69 -5.53 -1.08
CA VAL A 38 -5.68 -4.48 -1.24
C VAL A 38 -5.85 -3.79 -2.59
N SER A 39 -6.06 -4.55 -3.67
CA SER A 39 -6.14 -4.00 -5.01
C SER A 39 -7.28 -2.98 -5.18
N LEU A 40 -8.35 -3.12 -4.41
CA LEU A 40 -9.51 -2.23 -4.50
C LEU A 40 -9.24 -0.82 -3.97
N ALA A 41 -8.15 -0.61 -3.25
CA ALA A 41 -7.74 0.72 -2.79
C ALA A 41 -7.06 1.55 -3.89
N TYR A 42 -6.77 0.95 -5.02
CA TYR A 42 -5.99 1.55 -6.10
C TYR A 42 -6.87 1.80 -7.33
N THR A 43 -6.49 2.80 -8.12
CA THR A 43 -7.20 3.02 -9.39
C THR A 43 -6.94 1.87 -10.35
N PRO A 44 -7.85 1.62 -11.31
CA PRO A 44 -7.63 0.55 -12.30
C PRO A 44 -6.34 0.70 -13.12
N ASP A 45 -5.85 1.94 -13.26
CA ASP A 45 -4.64 2.25 -14.00
C ASP A 45 -3.48 2.68 -13.11
N SER A 46 -3.53 2.35 -11.82
CA SER A 46 -2.51 2.76 -10.86
C SER A 46 -1.14 2.21 -11.20
N THR A 47 -0.11 2.91 -10.74
CA THR A 47 1.28 2.48 -10.94
C THR A 47 2.01 2.42 -9.62
N TRP A 48 2.81 1.36 -9.46
CA TRP A 48 3.74 1.20 -8.36
C TRP A 48 5.15 1.19 -8.90
N ARG A 49 6.04 1.86 -8.19
CA ARG A 49 7.47 1.74 -8.45
C ARG A 49 8.15 1.23 -7.18
N ASN A 50 8.74 0.04 -7.27
CA ASN A 50 9.48 -0.59 -6.19
C ASN A 50 10.89 -0.86 -6.70
N ARG A 51 11.80 0.10 -6.54
CA ARG A 51 13.16 0.06 -7.10
C ARG A 51 13.11 -0.12 -8.62
N ALA A 52 13.53 -1.27 -9.11
CA ALA A 52 13.54 -1.61 -10.52
C ALA A 52 12.26 -2.32 -10.98
N GLU A 53 11.37 -2.66 -10.05
CA GLU A 53 10.14 -3.35 -10.38
C GLU A 53 8.97 -2.37 -10.52
N PHE A 54 8.23 -2.49 -11.60
CA PHE A 54 7.06 -1.67 -11.88
C PHE A 54 5.83 -2.56 -11.92
N VAL A 55 4.75 -2.11 -11.27
CA VAL A 55 3.48 -2.82 -11.22
C VAL A 55 2.40 -1.86 -11.70
N SER A 56 1.58 -2.28 -12.65
CA SER A 56 0.54 -1.45 -13.23
C SER A 56 -0.81 -2.15 -13.18
N GLY A 57 -1.80 -1.45 -12.61
CA GLY A 57 -3.17 -1.91 -12.58
C GLY A 57 -3.44 -2.98 -11.54
N ARG A 58 -4.74 -3.18 -11.29
CA ARG A 58 -5.19 -4.07 -10.20
C ARG A 58 -4.78 -5.53 -10.41
N ALA A 59 -4.83 -6.02 -11.65
CA ALA A 59 -4.47 -7.42 -11.90
C ALA A 59 -3.01 -7.69 -11.57
N GLU A 60 -2.11 -6.77 -11.93
CA GLU A 60 -0.69 -6.92 -11.60
C GLU A 60 -0.45 -6.78 -10.10
N ILE A 61 -1.20 -5.90 -9.42
CA ILE A 61 -1.13 -5.75 -7.97
C ILE A 61 -1.50 -7.08 -7.30
N VAL A 62 -2.60 -7.70 -7.72
CA VAL A 62 -3.03 -8.99 -7.17
C VAL A 62 -1.96 -10.06 -7.38
N ALA A 63 -1.40 -10.14 -8.59
CA ALA A 63 -0.36 -11.13 -8.90
C ALA A 63 0.90 -10.91 -8.04
N PHE A 64 1.32 -9.65 -7.89
CA PHE A 64 2.46 -9.28 -7.06
C PHE A 64 2.23 -9.72 -5.60
N LEU A 65 1.07 -9.40 -5.05
CA LEU A 65 0.77 -9.70 -3.65
C LEU A 65 0.59 -11.20 -3.40
N ARG A 66 0.06 -11.95 -4.36
CA ARG A 66 -0.01 -13.40 -4.25
C ARG A 66 1.37 -14.00 -4.11
N ARG A 67 2.33 -13.56 -4.92
CA ARG A 67 3.71 -14.02 -4.83
C ARG A 67 4.34 -13.62 -3.50
N LYS A 68 4.11 -12.40 -3.07
CA LYS A 68 4.66 -11.87 -1.83
C LYS A 68 4.20 -12.71 -0.63
N TRP A 69 2.91 -12.89 -0.46
CA TRP A 69 2.37 -13.57 0.72
C TRP A 69 2.42 -15.10 0.64
N ALA A 70 2.71 -15.66 -0.52
CA ALA A 70 3.07 -17.09 -0.63
C ALA A 70 4.47 -17.34 -0.04
N ARG A 71 5.35 -16.34 -0.10
CA ARG A 71 6.73 -16.43 0.39
C ARG A 71 6.92 -15.84 1.77
N GLU A 72 6.23 -14.75 2.07
CA GLU A 72 6.35 -14.02 3.34
C GLU A 72 5.26 -14.48 4.29
N LEU A 73 5.58 -15.49 5.11
CA LEU A 73 4.63 -16.11 6.03
C LEU A 73 4.53 -15.31 7.32
N ASP A 74 3.36 -15.36 7.96
CA ASP A 74 3.09 -14.63 9.20
C ASP A 74 3.45 -13.15 9.11
N TYR A 75 3.17 -12.57 7.96
CA TYR A 75 3.44 -11.18 7.64
C TYR A 75 2.67 -10.24 8.56
N ARG A 76 3.38 -9.24 9.10
CA ARG A 76 2.76 -8.20 9.91
C ARG A 76 3.41 -6.86 9.61
N LEU A 77 2.58 -5.87 9.32
CA LEU A 77 2.97 -4.55 8.87
C LEU A 77 2.55 -3.49 9.88
N ILE A 78 3.43 -2.52 10.08
CA ILE A 78 3.14 -1.28 10.83
C ILE A 78 3.47 -0.12 9.92
N LYS A 79 2.52 0.81 9.77
CA LYS A 79 2.71 2.03 8.99
C LYS A 79 2.53 3.26 9.88
N GLU A 80 3.31 4.29 9.56
CA GLU A 80 3.28 5.55 10.29
C GLU A 80 3.15 6.69 9.30
N LEU A 81 2.20 7.59 9.56
CA LEU A 81 2.08 8.83 8.79
C LEU A 81 3.31 9.70 9.03
N TRP A 82 4.02 10.06 7.96
CA TRP A 82 5.19 10.92 8.06
C TRP A 82 4.87 12.36 7.69
N ALA A 83 4.17 12.57 6.59
CA ALA A 83 3.79 13.89 6.11
C ALA A 83 2.66 13.78 5.10
N PHE A 84 1.96 14.87 4.86
CA PHE A 84 0.92 14.92 3.85
C PHE A 84 0.79 16.32 3.29
N HIS A 85 0.28 16.39 2.06
CA HIS A 85 -0.02 17.67 1.42
C HIS A 85 -0.96 17.43 0.24
N GLY A 86 -2.13 18.08 0.24
CA GLY A 86 -3.10 17.95 -0.84
C GLY A 86 -3.60 16.52 -0.97
N ASN A 87 -3.29 15.88 -2.10
CA ASN A 87 -3.65 14.48 -2.38
C ASN A 87 -2.49 13.51 -2.15
N ARG A 88 -1.43 13.95 -1.46
CA ARG A 88 -0.22 13.16 -1.26
C ARG A 88 0.00 12.83 0.20
N ILE A 89 0.46 11.60 0.45
CA ILE A 89 0.79 11.13 1.79
C ILE A 89 2.15 10.42 1.74
N ALA A 90 3.03 10.80 2.65
CA ALA A 90 4.31 10.13 2.85
C ALA A 90 4.21 9.25 4.09
N VAL A 91 4.67 8.01 3.99
CA VAL A 91 4.50 6.99 5.01
C VAL A 91 5.84 6.31 5.28
N ARG A 92 6.09 6.02 6.55
CA ARG A 92 7.18 5.14 6.96
C ARG A 92 6.57 3.81 7.36
N PHE A 93 7.28 2.71 7.10
CA PHE A 93 6.76 1.39 7.45
C PHE A 93 7.85 0.46 7.96
N ALA A 94 7.41 -0.53 8.72
CA ALA A 94 8.20 -1.69 9.09
C ALA A 94 7.30 -2.91 8.95
N TYR A 95 7.85 -4.01 8.47
CA TYR A 95 7.11 -5.27 8.50
C TYR A 95 8.06 -6.43 8.79
N GLU A 96 7.48 -7.48 9.36
CA GLU A 96 8.21 -8.70 9.64
C GLU A 96 7.49 -9.89 9.02
N TRP A 97 8.24 -10.92 8.72
CA TRP A 97 7.73 -12.16 8.14
C TRP A 97 8.76 -13.26 8.34
N ARG A 98 8.32 -14.50 8.18
CA ARG A 98 9.24 -15.63 8.20
C ARG A 98 9.16 -16.37 6.86
N ASP A 99 10.25 -17.05 6.50
CA ASP A 99 10.24 -17.96 5.37
C ASP A 99 9.79 -19.36 5.82
N ASP A 100 9.75 -20.32 4.90
CA ASP A 100 9.29 -21.67 5.18
C ASP A 100 10.30 -22.51 5.99
N SER A 101 11.52 -21.99 6.19
CA SER A 101 12.51 -22.61 7.07
C SER A 101 12.38 -22.12 8.52
N GLY A 102 11.52 -21.13 8.76
CA GLY A 102 11.36 -20.52 10.08
C GLY A 102 12.28 -19.34 10.34
N GLN A 103 13.04 -18.90 9.36
CA GLN A 103 13.90 -17.71 9.49
C GLN A 103 13.04 -16.46 9.44
N TRP A 104 13.20 -15.58 10.43
CA TRP A 104 12.49 -14.31 10.51
C TRP A 104 13.29 -13.19 9.87
N TYR A 105 12.57 -12.26 9.26
CA TYR A 105 13.11 -11.07 8.60
C TYR A 105 12.32 -9.86 9.03
N ARG A 106 12.99 -8.70 9.01
CA ARG A 106 12.34 -7.42 9.22
C ARG A 106 12.82 -6.44 8.16
N SER A 107 11.86 -5.73 7.57
CA SER A 107 12.13 -4.74 6.53
C SER A 107 11.60 -3.38 6.96
N TYR A 108 12.33 -2.34 6.58
CA TYR A 108 11.97 -0.95 6.85
C TYR A 108 11.96 -0.19 5.54
N GLY A 109 11.09 0.81 5.47
CA GLY A 109 11.08 1.63 4.29
C GLY A 109 10.16 2.82 4.41
N ASN A 110 10.04 3.51 3.30
CA ASN A 110 9.10 4.61 3.18
C ASN A 110 8.37 4.51 1.85
N GLU A 111 7.22 5.15 1.80
CA GLU A 111 6.37 5.18 0.63
C GLU A 111 5.89 6.59 0.39
N ASN A 112 5.70 6.93 -0.88
CA ASN A 112 5.04 8.16 -1.28
C ASN A 112 3.80 7.78 -2.07
N TRP A 113 2.65 8.24 -1.60
CA TRP A 113 1.34 7.93 -2.17
C TRP A 113 0.74 9.16 -2.81
N GLU A 114 0.04 8.97 -3.92
CA GLU A 114 -0.75 10.00 -4.55
C GLU A 114 -2.14 9.42 -4.84
N PHE A 115 -3.17 10.17 -4.48
CA PHE A 115 -4.57 9.74 -4.62
C PHE A 115 -5.28 10.55 -5.70
N ASP A 116 -6.28 9.92 -6.33
CA ASP A 116 -7.18 10.67 -7.19
C ASP A 116 -8.26 11.37 -6.35
N GLU A 117 -9.12 12.14 -7.02
CA GLU A 117 -10.15 12.93 -6.33
C GLU A 117 -11.24 12.06 -5.67
N ARG A 118 -11.33 10.80 -6.05
CA ARG A 118 -12.29 9.85 -5.50
C ARG A 118 -11.74 9.07 -4.32
N GLY A 119 -10.48 9.31 -3.94
CA GLY A 119 -9.85 8.66 -2.78
C GLY A 119 -9.15 7.35 -3.07
N PHE A 120 -8.95 7.00 -4.34
CA PHE A 120 -8.18 5.82 -4.74
C PHE A 120 -6.73 6.20 -5.00
N MET A 121 -5.83 5.33 -4.59
CA MET A 121 -4.39 5.57 -4.81
C MET A 121 -4.05 5.31 -6.27
N GLN A 122 -3.47 6.31 -6.93
CA GLN A 122 -3.10 6.21 -8.34
C GLN A 122 -1.61 6.01 -8.55
N ARG A 123 -0.77 6.36 -7.57
CA ARG A 123 0.68 6.16 -7.63
C ARG A 123 1.22 5.77 -6.26
N ARG A 124 2.18 4.88 -6.28
CA ARG A 124 2.89 4.44 -5.08
C ARG A 124 4.36 4.22 -5.42
N LYS A 125 5.23 4.96 -4.75
CA LYS A 125 6.69 4.78 -4.86
C LYS A 125 7.21 4.27 -3.53
N ILE A 126 8.06 3.26 -3.58
CA ILE A 126 8.57 2.61 -2.38
C ILE A 126 10.09 2.64 -2.38
N GLY A 127 10.66 3.08 -1.25
CA GLY A 127 12.07 2.87 -0.92
C GLY A 127 12.13 1.97 0.30
N ARG A 128 13.02 0.98 0.29
CA ARG A 128 13.12 0.09 1.43
C ARG A 128 14.54 -0.41 1.65
N ALA A 129 14.84 -0.69 2.93
CA ALA A 129 16.07 -1.32 3.35
C ALA A 129 15.74 -2.61 4.09
N HIS A 130 16.60 -3.60 3.91
CA HIS A 130 16.51 -4.86 4.64
C HIS A 130 17.57 -4.91 5.73
N VAL A 131 17.17 -5.42 6.86
CA VAL A 131 18.04 -5.58 8.02
C VAL A 131 18.08 -7.06 8.44
#